data_34b53a401ff377872ebbb7824c5835d3
#
_entry.id   34b53a401ff377872ebbb7824c5835d3
#
_cell.length_a   1.000
_cell.length_b   1.000
_cell.length_c   1.000
_cell.angle_alpha   90.00
_cell.angle_beta   90.00
_cell.angle_gamma   90.00
#
_symmetry.space_group_name_H-M   'P 1'
#
loop_
_entity.id
_entity.type
_entity.pdbx_description
1 polymer ?
#
loop_
_entity_poly.entity_id
_entity_poly.type
_entity_poly.pdbx_seq_one_letter_code
_entity_poly.pdbx_strand_id
1 'polypeptide(L)'
;MVNIHRCPAAFAGLTEITIVTLPHELSAHIMRKQPTQKRAQLTIDAIFEATSQIVDREGVSGLTTNKIAAKAGFSVGTLYQYFSSKEAIFRAMSQHGRSLVLRELESYLFSVECSQDPQDIVPEAFVRRYVQICIQGFALGKNYRRAMNRLCWLLEQPEETAVSLQKMVDRLMACLKYLQHPRLPVLDETQTFVLSRSLMGCLRSASLERFEPMESEAFEDQLVDLLMSQLVRNLVPA
;
A
#
# COMPACT_ATOMS: atom_id res chain seq x y z
N MET A 1 -5.15 4.09 29.83
CA MET A 1 -6.33 3.18 29.73
C MET A 1 -7.12 3.65 28.53
N VAL A 2 -7.13 2.88 27.44
CA VAL A 2 -7.87 3.22 26.21
C VAL A 2 -9.36 3.08 26.49
N ASN A 3 -10.13 4.13 26.25
CA ASN A 3 -11.58 4.14 26.51
C ASN A 3 -12.31 3.40 25.37
N ILE A 4 -12.57 2.10 25.59
CA ILE A 4 -13.14 1.16 24.61
C ILE A 4 -14.58 1.55 24.15
N HIS A 5 -15.22 2.50 24.82
CA HIS A 5 -16.61 2.89 24.54
C HIS A 5 -16.82 3.87 23.37
N ARG A 6 -15.75 4.39 22.76
CA ARG A 6 -15.84 5.31 21.61
C ARG A 6 -15.54 4.69 20.24
N CYS A 7 -15.13 3.42 20.20
CA CYS A 7 -14.90 2.76 18.90
C CYS A 7 -16.24 2.53 18.17
N PRO A 8 -16.35 2.92 16.90
CA PRO A 8 -17.57 2.67 16.12
C PRO A 8 -17.84 1.16 16.03
N ALA A 9 -19.07 0.74 16.35
CA ALA A 9 -19.52 -0.66 16.33
C ALA A 9 -19.40 -1.37 14.95
N ALA A 10 -18.99 -0.64 13.91
CA ALA A 10 -18.78 -1.16 12.56
C ALA A 10 -17.54 -2.07 12.41
N PHE A 11 -16.70 -2.19 13.46
CA PHE A 11 -15.45 -2.95 13.41
C PHE A 11 -15.36 -4.12 14.41
N ALA A 12 -16.47 -4.60 14.91
CA ALA A 12 -16.52 -5.74 15.84
C ALA A 12 -15.98 -7.08 15.27
N GLY A 13 -15.45 -7.10 14.05
CA GLY A 13 -14.89 -8.28 13.37
C GLY A 13 -13.36 -8.33 13.23
N LEU A 14 -12.60 -7.35 13.73
CA LEU A 14 -11.15 -7.27 13.49
C LEU A 14 -10.28 -7.72 14.69
N THR A 15 -10.80 -8.52 15.61
CA THR A 15 -10.06 -9.01 16.80
C THR A 15 -9.18 -10.23 16.54
N GLU A 16 -9.08 -10.73 15.35
CA GLU A 16 -8.06 -11.73 14.99
C GLU A 16 -7.08 -11.12 13.98
N ILE A 17 -5.79 -11.12 14.33
CA ILE A 17 -4.68 -10.91 13.41
C ILE A 17 -4.77 -12.01 12.36
N THR A 18 -5.66 -11.84 11.40
CA THR A 18 -5.85 -12.80 10.33
C THR A 18 -4.65 -12.70 9.42
N ILE A 19 -3.85 -13.76 9.43
CA ILE A 19 -2.82 -14.07 8.45
C ILE A 19 -3.29 -13.60 7.07
N VAL A 20 -2.46 -12.80 6.42
CA VAL A 20 -2.64 -12.19 5.10
C VAL A 20 -3.23 -13.15 4.09
N THR A 21 -4.53 -13.23 4.01
CA THR A 21 -5.22 -13.77 2.84
C THR A 21 -5.43 -12.64 1.86
N LEU A 22 -4.89 -12.78 0.66
CA LEU A 22 -5.25 -11.93 -0.47
C LEU A 22 -6.77 -11.83 -0.56
N PRO A 23 -7.37 -10.68 -0.92
CA PRO A 23 -8.80 -10.54 -1.07
C PRO A 23 -9.34 -11.67 -1.96
N HIS A 24 -10.26 -12.46 -1.44
CA HIS A 24 -10.71 -13.74 -2.03
C HIS A 24 -11.21 -13.61 -3.47
N GLU A 25 -11.79 -12.46 -3.82
CA GLU A 25 -12.44 -12.28 -5.14
C GLU A 25 -11.46 -11.96 -6.27
N LEU A 26 -10.33 -11.28 -6.00
CA LEU A 26 -9.34 -10.93 -7.02
C LEU A 26 -8.22 -11.95 -7.16
N SER A 27 -7.97 -12.75 -6.14
CA SER A 27 -6.87 -13.72 -6.13
C SER A 27 -7.19 -15.00 -6.88
N ALA A 28 -8.45 -15.35 -7.09
CA ALA A 28 -8.86 -16.60 -7.74
C ALA A 28 -8.38 -16.71 -9.21
N HIS A 29 -8.21 -15.58 -9.90
CA HIS A 29 -7.74 -15.57 -11.30
C HIS A 29 -6.22 -15.52 -11.46
N ILE A 30 -5.49 -15.15 -10.40
CA ILE A 30 -4.03 -14.92 -10.45
C ILE A 30 -3.26 -16.10 -9.89
N MET A 31 -3.77 -16.71 -8.83
CA MET A 31 -3.15 -17.85 -8.16
C MET A 31 -4.00 -19.10 -8.33
N ARG A 32 -3.39 -20.17 -8.84
CA ARG A 32 -4.07 -21.48 -9.01
C ARG A 32 -4.40 -22.16 -7.68
N LYS A 33 -3.66 -21.85 -6.61
CA LYS A 33 -3.84 -22.43 -5.27
C LYS A 33 -3.76 -21.33 -4.23
N GLN A 34 -4.84 -21.18 -3.46
CA GLN A 34 -4.88 -20.23 -2.34
C GLN A 34 -4.09 -20.79 -1.15
N PRO A 35 -3.31 -19.93 -0.47
CA PRO A 35 -2.59 -20.34 0.73
C PRO A 35 -3.55 -20.47 1.91
N THR A 36 -4.07 -21.66 2.12
CA THR A 36 -4.89 -21.98 3.31
C THR A 36 -4.05 -22.46 4.50
N GLN A 37 -2.75 -22.70 4.29
CA GLN A 37 -1.83 -23.21 5.30
C GLN A 37 -0.54 -22.39 5.35
N LYS A 38 0.04 -22.24 6.53
CA LYS A 38 1.32 -21.52 6.77
C LYS A 38 2.44 -21.93 5.81
N ARG A 39 2.51 -23.22 5.45
CA ARG A 39 3.51 -23.74 4.50
C ARG A 39 3.33 -23.16 3.08
N ALA A 40 2.09 -22.99 2.62
CA ALA A 40 1.82 -22.42 1.31
C ALA A 40 2.23 -20.93 1.27
N GLN A 41 1.99 -20.18 2.35
CA GLN A 41 2.42 -18.80 2.44
C GLN A 41 3.95 -18.69 2.38
N LEU A 42 4.69 -19.49 3.14
CA LEU A 42 6.15 -19.52 3.10
C LEU A 42 6.70 -19.82 1.70
N THR A 43 6.02 -20.69 0.95
CA THR A 43 6.40 -20.96 -0.45
C THR A 43 6.21 -19.75 -1.35
N ILE A 44 5.10 -19.05 -1.21
CA ILE A 44 4.79 -17.83 -1.97
C ILE A 44 5.79 -16.71 -1.64
N ASP A 45 6.08 -16.51 -0.35
CA ASP A 45 7.03 -15.51 0.11
C ASP A 45 8.43 -15.77 -0.45
N ALA A 46 8.87 -17.04 -0.47
CA ALA A 46 10.15 -17.44 -1.06
C ALA A 46 10.18 -17.21 -2.59
N ILE A 47 9.07 -17.44 -3.30
CA ILE A 47 8.96 -17.16 -4.73
C ILE A 47 9.04 -15.65 -4.98
N PHE A 48 8.37 -14.82 -4.17
CA PHE A 48 8.42 -13.36 -4.27
C PHE A 48 9.83 -12.83 -4.00
N GLU A 49 10.49 -13.32 -2.95
CA GLU A 49 11.85 -12.93 -2.61
C GLU A 49 12.84 -13.30 -3.73
N ALA A 50 12.76 -14.52 -4.25
CA ALA A 50 13.61 -14.98 -5.37
C ALA A 50 13.39 -14.13 -6.62
N THR A 51 12.12 -13.82 -6.95
CA THR A 51 11.75 -12.99 -8.09
C THR A 51 12.35 -11.60 -7.96
N SER A 52 12.19 -10.97 -6.78
CA SER A 52 12.72 -9.63 -6.49
C SER A 52 14.25 -9.58 -6.64
N GLN A 53 14.96 -10.57 -6.11
CA GLN A 53 16.41 -10.62 -6.17
C GLN A 53 16.94 -10.84 -7.59
N ILE A 54 16.22 -11.60 -8.45
CA ILE A 54 16.63 -11.78 -9.85
C ILE A 54 16.42 -10.48 -10.61
N VAL A 55 15.27 -9.83 -10.43
CA VAL A 55 14.98 -8.53 -11.10
C VAL A 55 15.98 -7.46 -10.72
N ASP A 56 16.40 -7.42 -9.46
CA ASP A 56 17.40 -6.45 -8.98
C ASP A 56 18.76 -6.65 -9.67
N ARG A 57 19.20 -7.89 -9.83
CA ARG A 57 20.52 -8.23 -10.37
C ARG A 57 20.58 -8.28 -11.89
N GLU A 58 19.58 -8.84 -12.52
CA GLU A 58 19.58 -9.21 -13.94
C GLU A 58 18.51 -8.46 -14.75
N GLY A 59 17.69 -7.64 -14.08
CA GLY A 59 16.55 -7.00 -14.70
C GLY A 59 15.42 -7.98 -15.07
N VAL A 60 14.36 -7.45 -15.67
CA VAL A 60 13.17 -8.24 -16.08
C VAL A 60 13.50 -9.24 -17.19
N SER A 61 14.42 -8.88 -18.09
CA SER A 61 14.84 -9.74 -19.21
C SER A 61 15.52 -11.03 -18.76
N GLY A 62 16.18 -10.99 -17.61
CA GLY A 62 16.85 -12.16 -17.01
C GLY A 62 15.89 -13.13 -16.31
N LEU A 63 14.63 -12.76 -16.14
CA LEU A 63 13.70 -13.51 -15.32
C LEU A 63 12.99 -14.62 -16.09
N THR A 64 13.15 -15.85 -15.60
CA THR A 64 12.42 -17.03 -16.08
C THR A 64 11.84 -17.80 -14.90
N THR A 65 10.75 -18.56 -15.11
CA THR A 65 10.15 -19.40 -14.08
C THR A 65 11.13 -20.46 -13.54
N ASN A 66 12.04 -20.98 -14.40
CA ASN A 66 13.08 -21.90 -13.99
C ASN A 66 14.07 -21.25 -13.02
N LYS A 67 14.54 -20.04 -13.30
CA LYS A 67 15.43 -19.30 -12.41
C LYS A 67 14.76 -18.95 -11.08
N ILE A 68 13.49 -18.54 -11.14
CA ILE A 68 12.71 -18.23 -9.92
C ILE A 68 12.60 -19.48 -9.05
N ALA A 69 12.17 -20.60 -9.62
CA ALA A 69 12.00 -21.86 -8.89
C ALA A 69 13.33 -22.34 -8.27
N ALA A 70 14.40 -22.36 -9.06
CA ALA A 70 15.74 -22.75 -8.58
C ALA A 70 16.21 -21.84 -7.43
N LYS A 71 16.05 -20.53 -7.58
CA LYS A 71 16.47 -19.56 -6.56
C LYS A 71 15.62 -19.62 -5.28
N ALA A 72 14.31 -19.91 -5.43
CA ALA A 72 13.40 -20.11 -4.31
C ALA A 72 13.56 -21.46 -3.61
N GLY A 73 14.38 -22.37 -4.17
CA GLY A 73 14.61 -23.71 -3.60
C GLY A 73 13.48 -24.70 -3.89
N PHE A 74 12.72 -24.51 -4.96
CA PHE A 74 11.60 -25.38 -5.35
C PHE A 74 11.74 -25.92 -6.76
N SER A 75 11.00 -27.00 -7.07
CA SER A 75 10.84 -27.46 -8.44
C SER A 75 10.00 -26.50 -9.25
N VAL A 76 10.22 -26.43 -10.56
CA VAL A 76 9.37 -25.65 -11.49
C VAL A 76 7.93 -26.11 -11.42
N GLY A 77 7.69 -27.43 -11.24
CA GLY A 77 6.35 -27.98 -11.04
C GLY A 77 5.66 -27.41 -9.80
N THR A 78 6.40 -27.22 -8.71
CA THR A 78 5.87 -26.57 -7.49
C THR A 78 5.48 -25.12 -7.77
N LEU A 79 6.31 -24.36 -8.51
CA LEU A 79 5.99 -22.98 -8.87
C LEU A 79 4.70 -22.91 -9.68
N TYR A 80 4.54 -23.79 -10.68
CA TYR A 80 3.33 -23.82 -11.51
C TYR A 80 2.05 -24.26 -10.79
N GLN A 81 2.16 -24.87 -9.60
CA GLN A 81 0.99 -25.10 -8.74
C GLN A 81 0.40 -23.80 -8.20
N TYR A 82 1.22 -22.75 -8.01
CA TYR A 82 0.80 -21.46 -7.47
C TYR A 82 0.58 -20.42 -8.57
N PHE A 83 1.44 -20.35 -9.56
CA PHE A 83 1.44 -19.29 -10.56
C PHE A 83 1.51 -19.88 -11.97
N SER A 84 0.62 -19.44 -12.86
CA SER A 84 0.57 -19.92 -14.24
C SER A 84 1.69 -19.37 -15.13
N SER A 85 2.28 -18.23 -14.76
CA SER A 85 3.33 -17.55 -15.52
C SER A 85 4.11 -16.60 -14.62
N LYS A 86 5.20 -16.02 -15.12
CA LYS A 86 5.94 -14.98 -14.41
C LYS A 86 5.11 -13.70 -14.24
N GLU A 87 4.26 -13.39 -15.20
CA GLU A 87 3.34 -12.25 -15.14
C GLU A 87 2.31 -12.43 -14.01
N ALA A 88 1.85 -13.66 -13.77
CA ALA A 88 0.99 -13.97 -12.63
C ALA A 88 1.71 -13.74 -11.29
N ILE A 89 3.00 -14.06 -11.21
CA ILE A 89 3.83 -13.75 -10.02
C ILE A 89 3.89 -12.23 -9.79
N PHE A 90 4.19 -11.44 -10.83
CA PHE A 90 4.27 -9.99 -10.72
C PHE A 90 2.95 -9.37 -10.26
N ARG A 91 1.84 -9.81 -10.84
CA ARG A 91 0.51 -9.34 -10.46
C ARG A 91 0.19 -9.65 -9.00
N ALA A 92 0.50 -10.88 -8.56
CA ALA A 92 0.32 -11.27 -7.17
C ALA A 92 1.20 -10.46 -6.21
N MET A 93 2.45 -10.18 -6.58
CA MET A 93 3.36 -9.34 -5.79
C MET A 93 2.87 -7.90 -5.68
N SER A 94 2.37 -7.32 -6.79
CA SER A 94 1.80 -5.98 -6.82
C SER A 94 0.56 -5.89 -5.90
N GLN A 95 -0.35 -6.85 -5.99
CA GLN A 95 -1.52 -6.91 -5.10
C GLN A 95 -1.12 -7.06 -3.63
N HIS A 96 -0.13 -7.91 -3.35
CA HIS A 96 0.38 -8.09 -1.99
C HIS A 96 0.94 -6.77 -1.43
N GLY A 97 1.77 -6.06 -2.20
CA GLY A 97 2.31 -4.76 -1.81
C GLY A 97 1.21 -3.74 -1.50
N ARG A 98 0.21 -3.60 -2.38
CA ARG A 98 -0.94 -2.71 -2.15
C ARG A 98 -1.72 -3.07 -0.89
N SER A 99 -1.92 -4.37 -0.63
CA SER A 99 -2.61 -4.84 0.57
C SER A 99 -1.84 -4.53 1.86
N LEU A 100 -0.50 -4.53 1.82
CA LEU A 100 0.32 -4.14 2.96
C LEU A 100 0.14 -2.65 3.30
N VAL A 101 0.21 -1.79 2.29
CA VAL A 101 0.01 -0.33 2.47
C VAL A 101 -1.39 -0.04 3.02
N LEU A 102 -2.42 -0.65 2.41
CA LEU A 102 -3.80 -0.44 2.86
C LEU A 102 -4.00 -0.85 4.32
N ARG A 103 -3.46 -1.99 4.74
CA ARG A 103 -3.55 -2.42 6.14
C ARG A 103 -2.82 -1.50 7.11
N GLU A 104 -1.63 -1.02 6.73
CA GLU A 104 -0.89 -0.05 7.55
C GLU A 104 -1.68 1.25 7.71
N LEU A 105 -2.29 1.74 6.62
CA LEU A 105 -3.18 2.90 6.65
C LEU A 105 -4.41 2.64 7.50
N GLU A 106 -5.06 1.50 7.36
CA GLU A 106 -6.22 1.12 8.18
C GLU A 106 -5.86 1.08 9.66
N SER A 107 -4.73 0.45 10.01
CA SER A 107 -4.24 0.38 11.40
C SER A 107 -3.97 1.77 11.97
N TYR A 108 -3.32 2.63 11.19
CA TYR A 108 -3.03 4.01 11.58
C TYR A 108 -4.32 4.81 11.80
N LEU A 109 -5.21 4.84 10.81
CA LEU A 109 -6.45 5.60 10.88
C LEU A 109 -7.35 5.11 12.02
N PHE A 110 -7.40 3.80 12.26
CA PHE A 110 -8.10 3.23 13.40
C PHE A 110 -7.49 3.69 14.74
N SER A 111 -6.16 3.74 14.84
CA SER A 111 -5.50 4.23 16.06
C SER A 111 -5.83 5.69 16.35
N VAL A 112 -5.97 6.50 15.30
CA VAL A 112 -6.36 7.92 15.41
C VAL A 112 -7.82 8.03 15.84
N GLU A 113 -8.73 7.24 15.29
CA GLU A 113 -10.15 7.21 15.67
C GLU A 113 -10.37 6.77 17.12
N CYS A 114 -9.48 5.92 17.65
CA CYS A 114 -9.50 5.47 19.04
C CYS A 114 -8.77 6.43 20.00
N SER A 115 -8.13 7.49 19.51
CA SER A 115 -7.48 8.48 20.37
C SER A 115 -8.51 9.25 21.22
N GLN A 116 -8.08 9.75 22.38
CA GLN A 116 -8.98 10.22 23.43
C GLN A 116 -9.81 11.43 23.04
N ASP A 117 -9.23 12.38 22.33
CA ASP A 117 -9.93 13.56 21.83
C ASP A 117 -9.48 13.90 20.41
N PRO A 118 -10.41 13.98 19.44
CA PRO A 118 -10.07 14.44 18.09
C PRO A 118 -9.42 15.82 18.05
N GLN A 119 -9.71 16.68 19.05
CA GLN A 119 -9.13 18.03 19.14
C GLN A 119 -7.63 18.02 19.45
N ASP A 120 -7.11 16.97 20.06
CA ASP A 120 -5.68 16.81 20.37
C ASP A 120 -4.85 16.37 19.16
N ILE A 121 -5.50 16.07 18.04
CA ILE A 121 -4.82 15.67 16.82
C ILE A 121 -4.11 16.89 16.21
N VAL A 122 -2.79 16.80 16.06
CA VAL A 122 -2.01 17.79 15.32
C VAL A 122 -2.12 17.48 13.82
N PRO A 123 -2.78 18.33 13.01
CA PRO A 123 -3.06 18.06 11.59
C PRO A 123 -1.83 17.72 10.76
N GLU A 124 -0.73 18.44 10.98
CA GLU A 124 0.53 18.20 10.28
C GLU A 124 1.09 16.81 10.62
N ALA A 125 1.09 16.41 11.89
CA ALA A 125 1.56 15.10 12.31
C ALA A 125 0.67 13.98 11.74
N PHE A 126 -0.64 14.21 11.64
CA PHE A 126 -1.60 13.29 10.99
C PHE A 126 -1.27 13.10 9.51
N VAL A 127 -1.11 14.20 8.76
CA VAL A 127 -0.78 14.16 7.33
C VAL A 127 0.60 13.57 7.11
N ARG A 128 1.59 13.94 7.91
CA ARG A 128 2.96 13.41 7.84
C ARG A 128 2.99 11.89 7.99
N ARG A 129 2.30 11.36 8.99
CA ARG A 129 2.25 9.90 9.18
C ARG A 129 1.56 9.19 8.01
N TYR A 130 0.49 9.76 7.47
CA TYR A 130 -0.17 9.25 6.28
C TYR A 130 0.78 9.22 5.07
N VAL A 131 1.51 10.31 4.83
CA VAL A 131 2.52 10.41 3.76
C VAL A 131 3.64 9.40 3.96
N GLN A 132 4.16 9.24 5.18
CA GLN A 132 5.19 8.26 5.51
C GLN A 132 4.75 6.84 5.17
N ILE A 133 3.53 6.44 5.52
CA ILE A 133 3.00 5.12 5.18
C ILE A 133 2.94 4.93 3.66
N CYS A 134 2.53 5.96 2.93
CA CYS A 134 2.53 5.91 1.47
C CYS A 134 3.95 5.81 0.89
N ILE A 135 4.90 6.63 1.34
CA ILE A 135 6.32 6.55 0.93
C ILE A 135 6.86 5.15 1.23
N GLN A 136 6.62 4.65 2.43
CA GLN A 136 7.05 3.32 2.85
C GLN A 136 6.54 2.21 1.96
N GLY A 137 5.32 2.31 1.50
CA GLY A 137 4.74 1.37 0.56
C GLY A 137 5.44 1.33 -0.81
N PHE A 138 6.05 2.44 -1.23
CA PHE A 138 6.68 2.59 -2.54
C PHE A 138 8.21 2.60 -2.52
N ALA A 139 8.82 3.05 -1.41
CA ALA A 139 10.26 3.25 -1.31
C ALA A 139 10.96 2.21 -0.43
N LEU A 140 10.25 1.65 0.58
CA LEU A 140 10.92 0.90 1.61
C LEU A 140 11.29 -0.51 1.22
N GLY A 141 12.48 -0.78 1.53
CA GLY A 141 13.10 -2.07 1.62
C GLY A 141 14.45 -2.07 0.94
N LYS A 142 15.15 -3.20 1.09
CA LYS A 142 16.39 -3.52 0.38
C LYS A 142 16.24 -3.21 -1.11
N ASN A 143 17.29 -2.89 -1.81
CA ASN A 143 17.31 -2.47 -3.23
C ASN A 143 16.41 -3.30 -4.15
N TYR A 144 16.25 -4.60 -3.90
CA TYR A 144 15.38 -5.48 -4.68
C TYR A 144 13.89 -5.12 -4.58
N ARG A 145 13.40 -4.57 -3.47
CA ARG A 145 12.00 -4.12 -3.34
C ARG A 145 11.73 -2.91 -4.20
N ARG A 146 12.68 -1.97 -4.30
CA ARG A 146 12.56 -0.81 -5.19
C ARG A 146 12.47 -1.24 -6.66
N ALA A 147 13.33 -2.17 -7.10
CA ALA A 147 13.27 -2.70 -8.46
C ALA A 147 11.93 -3.40 -8.74
N MET A 148 11.41 -4.13 -7.76
CA MET A 148 10.13 -4.80 -7.86
C MET A 148 8.96 -3.81 -7.90
N ASN A 149 8.95 -2.78 -7.06
CA ASN A 149 7.91 -1.76 -7.09
C ASN A 149 7.86 -1.06 -8.46
N ARG A 150 9.03 -0.71 -9.03
CA ARG A 150 9.09 -0.16 -10.40
C ARG A 150 8.48 -1.11 -11.43
N LEU A 151 8.81 -2.40 -11.34
CA LEU A 151 8.25 -3.40 -12.23
C LEU A 151 6.73 -3.53 -12.07
N CYS A 152 6.25 -3.54 -10.84
CA CYS A 152 4.82 -3.56 -10.54
C CYS A 152 4.11 -2.36 -11.20
N TRP A 153 4.69 -1.16 -11.12
CA TRP A 153 4.16 0.03 -11.80
C TRP A 153 4.15 -0.08 -13.33
N LEU A 154 5.19 -0.69 -13.91
CA LEU A 154 5.28 -0.87 -15.37
C LEU A 154 4.29 -1.90 -15.91
N LEU A 155 3.91 -2.89 -15.09
CA LEU A 155 3.03 -4.00 -15.46
C LEU A 155 1.62 -3.88 -14.88
N GLU A 156 1.36 -2.78 -14.17
CA GLU A 156 0.11 -2.58 -13.47
C GLU A 156 -1.06 -2.37 -14.43
N GLN A 157 -2.20 -2.93 -14.08
CA GLN A 157 -3.46 -2.63 -14.76
C GLN A 157 -4.04 -1.35 -14.14
N PRO A 158 -4.34 -0.31 -14.95
CA PRO A 158 -4.87 0.96 -14.45
C PRO A 158 -6.12 0.80 -13.57
N GLU A 159 -6.99 -0.16 -13.92
CA GLU A 159 -8.23 -0.43 -13.19
C GLU A 159 -7.95 -0.96 -11.76
N GLU A 160 -6.99 -1.87 -11.60
CA GLU A 160 -6.62 -2.43 -10.29
C GLU A 160 -6.02 -1.36 -9.37
N THR A 161 -5.22 -0.45 -9.94
CA THR A 161 -4.66 0.70 -9.22
C THR A 161 -5.76 1.64 -8.78
N ALA A 162 -6.68 1.98 -9.69
CA ALA A 162 -7.79 2.88 -9.38
C ALA A 162 -8.65 2.34 -8.24
N VAL A 163 -8.99 1.04 -8.26
CA VAL A 163 -9.76 0.39 -7.18
C VAL A 163 -9.01 0.43 -5.85
N SER A 164 -7.71 0.14 -5.85
CA SER A 164 -6.91 0.17 -4.61
C SER A 164 -6.80 1.58 -4.05
N LEU A 165 -6.56 2.57 -4.90
CA LEU A 165 -6.50 3.97 -4.51
C LEU A 165 -7.86 4.46 -3.98
N GLN A 166 -8.96 4.05 -4.61
CA GLN A 166 -10.30 4.41 -4.13
C GLN A 166 -10.54 3.89 -2.71
N LYS A 167 -10.16 2.63 -2.41
CA LYS A 167 -10.26 2.09 -1.05
C LYS A 167 -9.48 2.90 -0.01
N MET A 168 -8.26 3.34 -0.37
CA MET A 168 -7.45 4.21 0.51
C MET A 168 -8.14 5.55 0.77
N VAL A 169 -8.68 6.15 -0.28
CA VAL A 169 -9.43 7.41 -0.23
C VAL A 169 -10.69 7.27 0.62
N ASP A 170 -11.51 6.25 0.36
CA ASP A 170 -12.76 6.01 1.09
C ASP A 170 -12.48 5.85 2.59
N ARG A 171 -11.43 5.12 2.94
CA ARG A 171 -11.04 4.92 4.33
C ARG A 171 -10.57 6.21 5.01
N LEU A 172 -9.78 7.02 4.30
CA LEU A 172 -9.36 8.33 4.79
C LEU A 172 -10.55 9.26 5.00
N MET A 173 -11.46 9.34 4.02
CA MET A 173 -12.66 10.18 4.12
C MET A 173 -13.58 9.76 5.26
N ALA A 174 -13.72 8.46 5.49
CA ALA A 174 -14.48 7.94 6.64
C ALA A 174 -13.85 8.39 7.97
N CYS A 175 -12.53 8.34 8.09
CA CYS A 175 -11.81 8.82 9.26
C CYS A 175 -12.01 10.33 9.48
N LEU A 176 -11.80 11.16 8.46
CA LEU A 176 -11.99 12.60 8.55
C LEU A 176 -13.43 12.99 8.94
N LYS A 177 -14.40 12.28 8.38
CA LYS A 177 -15.81 12.45 8.73
C LYS A 177 -16.11 12.07 10.19
N TYR A 178 -15.44 11.02 10.71
CA TYR A 178 -15.57 10.61 12.11
C TYR A 178 -14.95 11.62 13.05
N LEU A 179 -13.76 12.12 12.72
CA LEU A 179 -12.98 13.04 13.56
C LEU A 179 -13.66 14.41 13.71
N GLN A 180 -14.32 14.90 12.67
CA GLN A 180 -14.93 16.26 12.63
C GLN A 180 -13.95 17.36 13.13
N HIS A 181 -12.67 17.18 12.84
CA HIS A 181 -11.62 18.09 13.32
C HIS A 181 -11.63 19.39 12.51
N PRO A 182 -11.61 20.59 13.16
CA PRO A 182 -11.78 21.87 12.49
C PRO A 182 -10.69 22.19 11.45
N ARG A 183 -9.51 21.62 11.58
CA ARG A 183 -8.37 21.82 10.66
C ARG A 183 -8.09 20.61 9.75
N LEU A 184 -8.93 19.58 9.80
CA LEU A 184 -8.90 18.40 8.91
C LEU A 184 -10.28 18.23 8.29
N PRO A 185 -10.66 19.08 7.33
CA PRO A 185 -11.99 19.05 6.74
C PRO A 185 -12.20 17.78 5.91
N VAL A 186 -13.43 17.37 5.80
CA VAL A 186 -13.85 16.38 4.79
C VAL A 186 -13.76 17.06 3.43
N LEU A 187 -13.02 16.45 2.52
CA LEU A 187 -12.78 16.96 1.18
C LEU A 187 -13.96 16.61 0.25
N ASP A 188 -14.25 17.47 -0.70
CA ASP A 188 -15.16 17.15 -1.79
C ASP A 188 -14.51 16.16 -2.79
N GLU A 189 -15.29 15.69 -3.77
CA GLU A 189 -14.85 14.71 -4.76
C GLU A 189 -13.67 15.21 -5.58
N THR A 190 -13.69 16.47 -6.03
CA THR A 190 -12.63 17.07 -6.84
C THR A 190 -11.34 17.22 -6.06
N GLN A 191 -11.43 17.74 -4.84
CA GLN A 191 -10.29 17.89 -3.93
C GLN A 191 -9.66 16.55 -3.61
N THR A 192 -10.49 15.57 -3.27
CA THR A 192 -10.08 14.20 -2.97
C THR A 192 -9.36 13.57 -4.16
N PHE A 193 -9.90 13.74 -5.36
CA PHE A 193 -9.29 13.26 -6.60
C PHE A 193 -7.92 13.90 -6.82
N VAL A 194 -7.85 15.23 -6.81
CA VAL A 194 -6.60 15.97 -7.06
C VAL A 194 -5.52 15.60 -6.05
N LEU A 195 -5.83 15.62 -4.75
CA LEU A 195 -4.85 15.32 -3.70
C LEU A 195 -4.34 13.89 -3.76
N SER A 196 -5.25 12.93 -3.89
CA SER A 196 -4.85 11.53 -3.95
C SER A 196 -4.00 11.22 -5.18
N ARG A 197 -4.33 11.79 -6.36
CA ARG A 197 -3.56 11.59 -7.60
C ARG A 197 -2.24 12.36 -7.58
N SER A 198 -2.17 13.53 -6.96
CA SER A 198 -0.92 14.27 -6.78
C SER A 198 0.07 13.48 -5.92
N LEU A 199 -0.34 13.00 -4.76
CA LEU A 199 0.49 12.17 -3.89
C LEU A 199 0.96 10.91 -4.62
N MET A 200 0.03 10.13 -5.15
CA MET A 200 0.35 8.86 -5.82
C MET A 200 1.14 9.07 -7.10
N GLY A 201 0.88 10.13 -7.85
CA GLY A 201 1.62 10.51 -9.04
C GLY A 201 3.08 10.84 -8.73
N CYS A 202 3.34 11.66 -7.71
CA CYS A 202 4.69 11.96 -7.25
C CYS A 202 5.45 10.70 -6.83
N LEU A 203 4.84 9.83 -6.01
CA LEU A 203 5.46 8.60 -5.55
C LEU A 203 5.74 7.63 -6.71
N ARG A 204 4.80 7.51 -7.64
CA ARG A 204 4.97 6.69 -8.85
C ARG A 204 6.11 7.20 -9.72
N SER A 205 6.13 8.50 -10.03
CA SER A 205 7.19 9.11 -10.85
C SER A 205 8.55 8.97 -10.18
N ALA A 206 8.64 9.28 -8.89
CA ALA A 206 9.89 9.12 -8.14
C ALA A 206 10.41 7.67 -8.17
N SER A 207 9.51 6.69 -8.05
CA SER A 207 9.86 5.27 -8.14
C SER A 207 10.32 4.87 -9.55
N LEU A 208 9.62 5.30 -10.60
CA LEU A 208 9.93 4.96 -12.00
C LEU A 208 11.21 5.63 -12.48
N GLU A 209 11.42 6.90 -12.13
CA GLU A 209 12.55 7.73 -12.54
C GLU A 209 13.80 7.47 -11.70
N ARG A 210 13.71 6.62 -10.67
CA ARG A 210 14.82 6.35 -9.72
C ARG A 210 15.28 7.60 -9.00
N PHE A 211 14.33 8.43 -8.58
CA PHE A 211 14.64 9.66 -7.85
C PHE A 211 15.24 9.33 -6.48
N GLU A 212 16.57 9.47 -6.35
CA GLU A 212 17.32 9.11 -5.14
C GLU A 212 16.80 9.79 -3.86
N PRO A 213 16.39 11.10 -3.87
CA PRO A 213 15.86 11.74 -2.67
C PRO A 213 14.47 11.25 -2.20
N MET A 214 13.85 10.29 -2.87
CA MET A 214 12.51 9.79 -2.50
C MET A 214 12.38 9.36 -1.03
N GLU A 215 13.48 8.97 -0.38
CA GLU A 215 13.51 8.57 1.04
C GLU A 215 14.05 9.68 1.95
N SER A 216 14.27 10.89 1.43
CA SER A 216 14.77 12.02 2.23
C SER A 216 13.63 12.69 2.98
N GLU A 217 13.96 13.28 4.14
CA GLU A 217 13.07 14.13 4.91
C GLU A 217 12.55 15.30 4.06
N ALA A 218 13.43 15.90 3.23
CA ALA A 218 13.04 16.98 2.33
C ALA A 218 11.95 16.59 1.32
N PHE A 219 11.97 15.36 0.80
CA PHE A 219 10.91 14.87 -0.09
C PHE A 219 9.60 14.64 0.67
N GLU A 220 9.68 14.09 1.89
CA GLU A 220 8.55 13.93 2.77
C GLU A 220 7.91 15.27 3.08
N ASP A 221 8.72 16.28 3.50
CA ASP A 221 8.26 17.63 3.83
C ASP A 221 7.51 18.28 2.66
N GLN A 222 8.03 18.18 1.44
CA GLN A 222 7.36 18.72 0.24
C GLN A 222 6.00 18.08 -0.01
N LEU A 223 5.87 16.77 0.22
CA LEU A 223 4.57 16.09 0.08
C LEU A 223 3.60 16.48 1.21
N VAL A 224 4.08 16.64 2.42
CA VAL A 224 3.28 17.14 3.56
C VAL A 224 2.79 18.55 3.28
N ASP A 225 3.67 19.46 2.85
CA ASP A 225 3.34 20.84 2.52
C ASP A 225 2.31 20.92 1.38
N LEU A 226 2.48 20.10 0.35
CA LEU A 226 1.52 20.00 -0.76
C LEU A 226 0.12 19.67 -0.24
N LEU A 227 -0.01 18.64 0.60
CA LEU A 227 -1.30 18.21 1.13
C LEU A 227 -1.87 19.23 2.12
N MET A 228 -1.04 19.75 3.03
CA MET A 228 -1.46 20.75 4.02
C MET A 228 -1.92 22.05 3.37
N SER A 229 -1.24 22.51 2.32
CA SER A 229 -1.63 23.74 1.60
C SER A 229 -3.06 23.69 1.03
N GLN A 230 -3.49 22.50 0.61
CA GLN A 230 -4.85 22.31 0.09
C GLN A 230 -5.87 22.18 1.22
N LEU A 231 -5.51 21.54 2.33
CA LEU A 231 -6.37 21.45 3.51
C LEU A 231 -6.63 22.82 4.13
N VAL A 232 -5.59 23.66 4.24
CA VAL A 232 -5.70 25.02 4.83
C VAL A 232 -6.50 25.96 3.93
N ARG A 233 -6.38 25.90 2.61
CA ARG A 233 -7.17 26.73 1.68
C ARG A 233 -8.67 26.56 1.87
N ASN A 234 -9.13 25.40 2.30
CA ASN A 234 -10.53 25.10 2.53
C ASN A 234 -11.05 25.66 3.86
N LEU A 235 -10.18 26.23 4.70
CA LEU A 235 -10.54 26.84 5.98
C LEU A 235 -10.74 28.35 5.90
N VAL A 236 -10.37 28.98 4.78
CA VAL A 236 -10.60 30.42 4.54
C VAL A 236 -11.87 30.53 3.71
N PRO A 237 -12.98 31.06 4.27
CA PRO A 237 -14.16 31.36 3.48
C PRO A 237 -13.80 32.42 2.42
N ALA A 238 -14.31 32.23 1.21
CA ALA A 238 -14.17 33.17 0.10
C ALA A 238 -14.84 34.52 0.41
#